data_88e4e06a9a9f876eee54c5d58f0c91bb
#
_entry.id   88e4e06a9a9f876eee54c5d58f0c91bb
#
_cell.length_a   1.000
_cell.length_b   1.000
_cell.length_c   1.000
_cell.angle_alpha   90.00
_cell.angle_beta   90.00
_cell.angle_gamma   90.00
#
_symmetry.space_group_name_H-M   'P 1'
#
loop_
_entity.id
_entity.type
_entity.pdbx_description
1 polymer ?
#
loop_
_entity_poly.entity_id
_entity_poly.type
_entity_poly.pdbx_seq_one_letter_code
_entity_poly.pdbx_strand_id
1 'polypeptide(L)'
;MTDLTGPSSKDTMDNQFISLSSWPRAIMHIDADSFFASCEQAIHPEFKGRPVITGKERGIVAAASYEAKAKGVSRGVRLSDVKKICPDAVILPSDYETYSLFSVRMFEILRRFTPDVEEYSIDEAFVDLTGLRRTHHGPYEMIAEKMRATIKQELGITVSAGVSLSKVLAKIGSKHKKPNGLTLIPKPDIHLYLEKLPLEKVWGIGSNTAA
;
A
#
# COMPACT_ATOMS: atom_id res chain seq x y z
N MET A 1 -52.01 -1.78 21.70
CA MET A 1 -51.18 -0.61 22.03
C MET A 1 -49.73 -1.05 21.91
N THR A 2 -49.13 -0.84 20.77
CA THR A 2 -47.73 -1.17 20.46
C THR A 2 -46.99 0.14 20.38
N ASP A 3 -46.10 0.33 21.33
CA ASP A 3 -45.26 1.51 21.48
C ASP A 3 -44.12 1.45 20.42
N LEU A 4 -44.18 2.30 19.41
CA LEU A 4 -43.15 2.49 18.40
C LEU A 4 -42.30 3.73 18.78
N THR A 5 -41.35 3.57 19.68
CA THR A 5 -40.28 4.57 19.88
C THR A 5 -39.18 4.30 18.89
N GLY A 6 -39.16 5.04 17.78
CA GLY A 6 -38.03 5.09 16.85
C GLY A 6 -36.80 5.75 17.53
N PRO A 7 -35.60 5.52 17.03
CA PRO A 7 -34.37 6.05 17.63
C PRO A 7 -34.43 7.57 17.70
N SER A 8 -34.13 8.10 18.88
CA SER A 8 -34.14 9.52 19.21
C SER A 8 -33.19 10.30 18.28
N SER A 9 -33.59 11.49 17.85
CA SER A 9 -32.78 12.40 17.02
C SER A 9 -31.42 12.78 17.66
N LYS A 10 -31.26 12.59 18.97
CA LYS A 10 -29.99 12.74 19.70
C LYS A 10 -28.99 11.63 19.36
N ASP A 11 -29.41 10.38 19.25
CA ASP A 11 -28.53 9.25 18.95
C ASP A 11 -27.92 9.33 17.53
N THR A 12 -28.66 9.93 16.59
CA THR A 12 -28.16 10.17 15.22
C THR A 12 -27.15 11.32 15.16
N MET A 13 -27.32 12.36 15.99
CA MET A 13 -26.34 13.47 16.07
C MET A 13 -25.06 13.04 16.76
N ASP A 14 -25.13 12.30 17.86
CA ASP A 14 -23.95 11.81 18.58
C ASP A 14 -23.11 10.86 17.71
N ASN A 15 -23.72 10.00 16.90
CA ASN A 15 -23.02 9.15 15.95
C ASN A 15 -22.34 9.95 14.80
N GLN A 16 -22.91 11.07 14.36
CA GLN A 16 -22.27 11.96 13.38
C GLN A 16 -21.07 12.70 13.98
N PHE A 17 -21.16 13.17 15.23
CA PHE A 17 -20.05 13.83 15.93
C PHE A 17 -18.88 12.86 16.20
N ILE A 18 -19.17 11.63 16.60
CA ILE A 18 -18.16 10.58 16.82
C ILE A 18 -17.42 10.26 15.49
N SER A 19 -18.16 10.18 14.37
CA SER A 19 -17.59 9.95 13.04
C SER A 19 -16.67 11.10 12.57
N LEU A 20 -17.00 12.36 12.88
CA LEU A 20 -16.15 13.52 12.59
C LEU A 20 -14.88 13.55 13.45
N SER A 21 -14.96 13.10 14.70
CA SER A 21 -13.81 13.06 15.63
C SER A 21 -12.84 11.89 15.35
N SER A 22 -13.28 10.85 14.60
CA SER A 22 -12.42 9.70 14.26
C SER A 22 -11.30 10.05 13.29
N TRP A 23 -11.44 11.15 12.54
CA TRP A 23 -10.52 11.56 11.49
C TRP A 23 -10.15 13.05 11.58
N PRO A 24 -9.48 13.50 12.66
CA PRO A 24 -8.99 14.88 12.74
C PRO A 24 -7.94 15.17 11.65
N ARG A 25 -7.30 14.12 11.17
CA ARG A 25 -6.40 14.12 10.03
C ARG A 25 -6.53 12.78 9.30
N ALA A 26 -6.29 12.77 7.98
CA ALA A 26 -6.33 11.54 7.19
C ALA A 26 -5.12 11.47 6.25
N ILE A 27 -4.10 10.74 6.67
CA ILE A 27 -2.90 10.48 5.90
C ILE A 27 -3.01 9.09 5.29
N MET A 28 -2.84 9.00 3.97
CA MET A 28 -2.67 7.74 3.27
C MET A 28 -1.18 7.49 3.03
N HIS A 29 -0.72 6.27 3.25
CA HIS A 29 0.51 5.73 2.72
C HIS A 29 0.17 4.74 1.62
N ILE A 30 0.82 4.88 0.47
CA ILE A 30 0.70 3.97 -0.66
C ILE A 30 2.05 3.36 -0.97
N ASP A 31 2.08 2.07 -1.34
CA ASP A 31 3.29 1.28 -1.53
C ASP A 31 3.01 0.26 -2.65
N ALA A 32 3.75 0.35 -3.76
CA ALA A 32 3.55 -0.53 -4.89
C ALA A 32 4.00 -1.97 -4.56
N ASP A 33 3.17 -2.91 -4.98
CA ASP A 33 3.33 -4.31 -4.65
C ASP A 33 4.41 -4.96 -5.52
N SER A 34 5.53 -5.39 -4.89
CA SER A 34 6.67 -6.01 -5.60
C SER A 34 7.15 -5.19 -6.80
N PHE A 35 7.28 -3.88 -6.62
CA PHE A 35 7.31 -2.85 -7.65
C PHE A 35 8.08 -3.23 -8.92
N PHE A 36 9.38 -3.51 -8.86
CA PHE A 36 10.18 -3.82 -10.06
C PHE A 36 9.66 -5.04 -10.81
N ALA A 37 9.33 -6.12 -10.10
CA ALA A 37 8.78 -7.32 -10.73
C ALA A 37 7.38 -7.08 -11.32
N SER A 38 6.58 -6.22 -10.69
CA SER A 38 5.25 -5.84 -11.20
C SER A 38 5.35 -4.94 -12.44
N CYS A 39 6.34 -4.05 -12.52
CA CYS A 39 6.62 -3.28 -13.74
C CYS A 39 6.96 -4.21 -14.90
N GLU A 40 7.83 -5.22 -14.68
CA GLU A 40 8.15 -6.21 -15.70
C GLU A 40 6.92 -6.99 -16.17
N GLN A 41 6.05 -7.41 -15.23
CA GLN A 41 4.79 -8.10 -15.60
C GLN A 41 3.79 -7.17 -16.31
N ALA A 42 3.87 -5.87 -16.11
CA ALA A 42 3.00 -4.89 -16.77
C ALA A 42 3.42 -4.62 -18.22
N ILE A 43 4.72 -4.52 -18.49
CA ILE A 43 5.26 -4.28 -19.85
C ILE A 43 5.41 -5.55 -20.66
N HIS A 44 5.47 -6.72 -20.03
CA HIS A 44 5.59 -8.04 -20.64
C HIS A 44 4.40 -8.91 -20.26
N PRO A 45 3.26 -8.84 -21.02
CA PRO A 45 2.05 -9.58 -20.68
C PRO A 45 2.25 -11.10 -20.57
N GLU A 46 3.26 -11.66 -21.26
CA GLU A 46 3.64 -13.08 -21.22
C GLU A 46 4.21 -13.51 -19.86
N PHE A 47 4.61 -12.57 -19.01
CA PHE A 47 5.11 -12.84 -17.66
C PHE A 47 4.01 -12.72 -16.58
N LYS A 48 2.81 -12.30 -16.97
CA LYS A 48 1.70 -12.15 -16.03
C LYS A 48 1.31 -13.51 -15.41
N GLY A 49 1.27 -13.55 -14.08
CA GLY A 49 0.98 -14.79 -13.34
C GLY A 49 2.16 -15.77 -13.25
N ARG A 50 3.32 -15.41 -13.78
CA ARG A 50 4.55 -16.20 -13.67
C ARG A 50 5.47 -15.67 -12.58
N PRO A 51 6.31 -16.52 -11.97
CA PRO A 51 7.36 -16.07 -11.07
C PRO A 51 8.37 -15.20 -11.82
N VAL A 52 8.44 -13.90 -11.48
CA VAL A 52 9.37 -12.93 -12.07
C VAL A 52 10.31 -12.42 -10.98
N ILE A 53 11.59 -12.32 -11.30
CA ILE A 53 12.65 -11.87 -10.41
C ILE A 53 13.52 -10.89 -11.16
N THR A 54 13.88 -9.77 -10.53
CA THR A 54 14.84 -8.80 -11.05
C THR A 54 16.14 -8.83 -10.23
N GLY A 55 17.24 -8.34 -10.79
CA GLY A 55 18.55 -8.28 -10.15
C GLY A 55 19.58 -9.24 -10.74
N LYS A 56 19.36 -9.71 -11.99
CA LYS A 56 20.28 -10.61 -12.70
C LYS A 56 21.72 -10.07 -12.73
N GLU A 57 21.87 -8.77 -12.93
CA GLU A 57 23.14 -8.05 -13.01
C GLU A 57 23.94 -8.06 -11.69
N ARG A 58 23.25 -8.27 -10.57
CA ARG A 58 23.83 -8.29 -9.20
C ARG A 58 24.07 -9.72 -8.67
N GLY A 59 23.56 -10.73 -9.38
CA GLY A 59 23.62 -12.12 -8.91
C GLY A 59 22.71 -12.44 -7.71
N ILE A 60 21.86 -11.49 -7.28
CA ILE A 60 20.92 -11.61 -6.17
C ILE A 60 19.56 -11.09 -6.55
N VAL A 61 18.53 -11.52 -5.82
CA VAL A 61 17.15 -11.03 -5.96
C VAL A 61 17.04 -9.58 -5.50
N ALA A 62 16.82 -8.64 -6.42
CA ALA A 62 16.48 -7.24 -6.11
C ALA A 62 15.01 -7.08 -5.79
N ALA A 63 14.11 -7.67 -6.61
CA ALA A 63 12.69 -7.80 -6.34
C ALA A 63 12.18 -9.15 -6.85
N ALA A 64 11.09 -9.64 -6.25
CA ALA A 64 10.42 -10.87 -6.63
C ALA A 64 8.91 -10.64 -6.69
N SER A 65 8.26 -11.15 -7.73
CA SER A 65 6.81 -11.13 -7.86
C SER A 65 6.14 -11.96 -6.76
N TYR A 66 4.85 -11.80 -6.57
CA TYR A 66 4.14 -12.57 -5.54
C TYR A 66 4.09 -14.06 -5.87
N GLU A 67 4.10 -14.42 -7.14
CA GLU A 67 4.22 -15.82 -7.58
C GLU A 67 5.57 -16.43 -7.17
N ALA A 68 6.66 -15.67 -7.30
CA ALA A 68 7.98 -16.10 -6.85
C ALA A 68 8.07 -16.16 -5.32
N LYS A 69 7.49 -15.17 -4.62
CA LYS A 69 7.42 -15.16 -3.14
C LYS A 69 6.64 -16.35 -2.59
N ALA A 70 5.52 -16.74 -3.24
CA ALA A 70 4.72 -17.90 -2.87
C ALA A 70 5.52 -19.21 -2.97
N LYS A 71 6.55 -19.27 -3.81
CA LYS A 71 7.48 -20.39 -3.94
C LYS A 71 8.70 -20.30 -2.98
N GLY A 72 8.72 -19.30 -2.09
CA GLY A 72 9.78 -19.13 -1.08
C GLY A 72 10.93 -18.21 -1.49
N VAL A 73 10.84 -17.52 -2.65
CA VAL A 73 11.87 -16.57 -3.06
C VAL A 73 11.73 -15.27 -2.27
N SER A 74 12.83 -14.80 -1.68
CA SER A 74 12.87 -13.53 -0.95
C SER A 74 13.98 -12.62 -1.49
N ARG A 75 13.87 -11.32 -1.18
CA ARG A 75 14.88 -10.32 -1.53
C ARG A 75 16.24 -10.68 -0.92
N GLY A 76 17.32 -10.50 -1.67
CA GLY A 76 18.70 -10.76 -1.23
C GLY A 76 19.17 -12.20 -1.43
N VAL A 77 18.29 -13.15 -1.76
CA VAL A 77 18.67 -14.54 -2.08
C VAL A 77 19.55 -14.57 -3.33
N ARG A 78 20.56 -15.44 -3.36
CA ARG A 78 21.44 -15.62 -4.53
C ARG A 78 20.66 -16.27 -5.68
N LEU A 79 20.91 -15.84 -6.91
CA LEU A 79 20.22 -16.42 -8.08
C LEU A 79 20.51 -17.90 -8.30
N SER A 80 21.67 -18.39 -7.86
CA SER A 80 21.99 -19.83 -7.84
C SER A 80 21.02 -20.63 -6.97
N ASP A 81 20.59 -20.05 -5.85
CA ASP A 81 19.66 -20.70 -4.93
C ASP A 81 18.22 -20.56 -5.42
N VAL A 82 17.89 -19.42 -6.06
CA VAL A 82 16.59 -19.24 -6.74
C VAL A 82 16.32 -20.34 -7.74
N LYS A 83 17.32 -20.76 -8.54
CA LYS A 83 17.15 -21.84 -9.53
C LYS A 83 16.77 -23.18 -8.89
N LYS A 84 17.12 -23.41 -7.62
CA LYS A 84 16.71 -24.60 -6.87
C LYS A 84 15.31 -24.45 -6.28
N ILE A 85 14.98 -23.26 -5.78
CA ILE A 85 13.68 -22.95 -5.12
C ILE A 85 12.56 -22.79 -6.15
N CYS A 86 12.86 -22.10 -7.26
CA CYS A 86 11.89 -21.71 -8.28
C CYS A 86 12.51 -21.86 -9.69
N PRO A 87 12.67 -23.09 -10.21
CA PRO A 87 13.37 -23.35 -11.46
C PRO A 87 12.70 -22.71 -12.70
N ASP A 88 11.40 -22.47 -12.64
CA ASP A 88 10.58 -21.84 -13.68
C ASP A 88 10.54 -20.30 -13.60
N ALA A 89 11.33 -19.70 -12.70
CA ALA A 89 11.37 -18.25 -12.56
C ALA A 89 11.99 -17.57 -13.79
N VAL A 90 11.34 -16.50 -14.24
CA VAL A 90 11.87 -15.56 -15.21
C VAL A 90 12.83 -14.62 -14.47
N ILE A 91 14.11 -14.65 -14.81
CA ILE A 91 15.14 -13.83 -14.14
C ILE A 91 15.61 -12.75 -15.11
N LEU A 92 15.36 -11.49 -14.74
CA LEU A 92 15.59 -10.30 -15.55
C LEU A 92 16.65 -9.39 -14.94
N PRO A 93 17.40 -8.62 -15.72
CA PRO A 93 18.13 -7.48 -15.21
C PRO A 93 17.16 -6.43 -14.69
N SER A 94 17.61 -5.53 -13.81
CA SER A 94 16.81 -4.41 -13.34
C SER A 94 16.85 -3.25 -14.34
N ASP A 95 15.70 -2.86 -14.87
CA ASP A 95 15.55 -1.70 -15.75
C ASP A 95 15.08 -0.47 -14.95
N TYR A 96 16.04 0.23 -14.35
CA TYR A 96 15.75 1.40 -13.50
C TYR A 96 15.14 2.57 -14.27
N GLU A 97 15.39 2.69 -15.58
CA GLU A 97 14.79 3.73 -16.41
C GLU A 97 13.28 3.51 -16.50
N THR A 98 12.86 2.31 -16.89
CA THR A 98 11.44 1.93 -16.92
C THR A 98 10.79 2.07 -15.55
N TYR A 99 11.45 1.62 -14.46
CA TYR A 99 10.86 1.73 -13.11
C TYR A 99 10.69 3.19 -12.69
N SER A 100 11.62 4.08 -13.07
CA SER A 100 11.49 5.52 -12.81
C SER A 100 10.30 6.13 -13.55
N LEU A 101 10.02 5.70 -14.79
CA LEU A 101 8.83 6.15 -15.53
C LEU A 101 7.53 5.68 -14.86
N PHE A 102 7.47 4.43 -14.38
CA PHE A 102 6.31 3.95 -13.62
C PHE A 102 6.11 4.74 -12.32
N SER A 103 7.19 5.05 -11.61
CA SER A 103 7.17 5.87 -10.40
C SER A 103 6.58 7.25 -10.65
N VAL A 104 7.13 7.99 -11.62
CA VAL A 104 6.65 9.32 -12.00
C VAL A 104 5.16 9.29 -12.35
N ARG A 105 4.73 8.35 -13.20
CA ARG A 105 3.32 8.20 -13.59
C ARG A 105 2.43 7.86 -12.40
N MET A 106 2.88 7.01 -11.49
CA MET A 106 2.13 6.70 -10.26
C MET A 106 1.91 7.95 -9.42
N PHE A 107 2.94 8.78 -9.22
CA PHE A 107 2.81 10.02 -8.45
C PHE A 107 1.96 11.08 -9.19
N GLU A 108 2.04 11.16 -10.51
CA GLU A 108 1.15 12.01 -11.32
C GLU A 108 -0.32 11.59 -11.15
N ILE A 109 -0.63 10.30 -11.12
CA ILE A 109 -1.98 9.78 -10.84
C ILE A 109 -2.45 10.26 -9.46
N LEU A 110 -1.62 10.14 -8.43
CA LEU A 110 -1.97 10.60 -7.07
C LEU A 110 -2.24 12.11 -7.03
N ARG A 111 -1.45 12.90 -7.73
CA ARG A 111 -1.60 14.37 -7.81
C ARG A 111 -2.89 14.84 -8.50
N ARG A 112 -3.54 13.99 -9.28
CA ARG A 112 -4.88 14.29 -9.83
C ARG A 112 -5.98 14.32 -8.77
N PHE A 113 -5.75 13.70 -7.61
CA PHE A 113 -6.72 13.67 -6.50
C PHE A 113 -6.44 14.76 -5.46
N THR A 114 -5.18 15.10 -5.22
CA THR A 114 -4.73 16.12 -4.28
C THR A 114 -3.31 16.57 -4.62
N PRO A 115 -2.97 17.87 -4.47
CA PRO A 115 -1.60 18.33 -4.62
C PRO A 115 -0.68 17.85 -3.48
N ASP A 116 -1.24 17.47 -2.33
CA ASP A 116 -0.50 17.14 -1.11
C ASP A 116 0.01 15.69 -1.16
N VAL A 117 0.96 15.45 -2.07
CA VAL A 117 1.65 14.17 -2.28
C VAL A 117 3.13 14.34 -1.94
N GLU A 118 3.60 13.58 -0.96
CA GLU A 118 5.01 13.49 -0.58
C GLU A 118 5.59 12.18 -1.11
N GLU A 119 6.46 12.26 -2.10
CA GLU A 119 7.22 11.12 -2.60
C GLU A 119 8.25 10.70 -1.55
N TYR A 120 8.16 9.45 -1.08
CA TYR A 120 9.05 8.94 -0.05
C TYR A 120 10.16 8.05 -0.62
N SER A 121 9.82 7.23 -1.60
CA SER A 121 10.77 6.41 -2.37
C SER A 121 10.23 6.22 -3.80
N ILE A 122 10.95 5.48 -4.62
CA ILE A 122 10.56 5.18 -6.01
C ILE A 122 9.19 4.48 -6.12
N ASP A 123 8.76 3.79 -5.07
CA ASP A 123 7.55 2.96 -5.03
C ASP A 123 6.59 3.31 -3.90
N GLU A 124 6.90 4.33 -3.08
CA GLU A 124 6.10 4.72 -1.91
C GLU A 124 5.83 6.23 -1.88
N ALA A 125 4.63 6.61 -1.46
CA ALA A 125 4.27 8.01 -1.19
C ALA A 125 3.35 8.14 0.03
N PHE A 126 3.39 9.33 0.64
CA PHE A 126 2.35 9.79 1.58
C PHE A 126 1.46 10.80 0.88
N VAL A 127 0.16 10.71 1.15
CA VAL A 127 -0.87 11.55 0.55
C VAL A 127 -1.76 12.10 1.67
N ASP A 128 -1.89 13.41 1.78
CA ASP A 128 -2.82 14.01 2.73
C ASP A 128 -4.23 14.05 2.10
N LEU A 129 -5.15 13.29 2.67
CA LEU A 129 -6.56 13.21 2.27
C LEU A 129 -7.45 14.11 3.12
N THR A 130 -6.90 14.84 4.10
CA THR A 130 -7.67 15.64 5.04
C THR A 130 -8.57 16.63 4.31
N GLY A 131 -9.87 16.61 4.61
CA GLY A 131 -10.86 17.50 3.98
C GLY A 131 -11.39 17.05 2.62
N LEU A 132 -10.77 16.10 1.93
CA LEU A 132 -11.14 15.70 0.56
C LEU A 132 -12.51 15.01 0.46
N ARG A 133 -13.12 14.57 1.58
CA ARG A 133 -14.45 13.94 1.57
C ARG A 133 -15.53 14.80 0.92
N ARG A 134 -15.46 16.13 1.07
CA ARG A 134 -16.40 17.06 0.44
C ARG A 134 -16.17 17.15 -1.07
N THR A 135 -14.93 17.28 -1.49
CA THR A 135 -14.55 17.41 -2.91
C THR A 135 -14.85 16.13 -3.70
N HIS A 136 -14.60 14.96 -3.08
CA HIS A 136 -14.81 13.66 -3.72
C HIS A 136 -16.18 13.03 -3.41
N HIS A 137 -17.03 13.72 -2.63
CA HIS A 137 -18.38 13.26 -2.26
C HIS A 137 -18.42 11.85 -1.65
N GLY A 138 -17.42 11.50 -0.78
CA GLY A 138 -17.39 10.18 -0.19
C GLY A 138 -16.37 10.00 0.94
N PRO A 139 -16.38 8.85 1.61
CA PRO A 139 -15.44 8.54 2.69
C PRO A 139 -14.01 8.37 2.17
N TYR A 140 -13.02 8.48 3.07
CA TYR A 140 -11.61 8.31 2.73
C TYR A 140 -11.29 6.94 2.12
N GLU A 141 -12.02 5.90 2.53
CA GLU A 141 -11.93 4.57 1.93
C GLU A 141 -12.19 4.59 0.43
N MET A 142 -13.30 5.22 0.02
CA MET A 142 -13.67 5.35 -1.39
C MET A 142 -12.61 6.13 -2.19
N ILE A 143 -12.06 7.20 -1.61
CA ILE A 143 -11.03 8.01 -2.27
C ILE A 143 -9.75 7.17 -2.46
N ALA A 144 -9.30 6.49 -1.41
CA ALA A 144 -8.13 5.62 -1.45
C ALA A 144 -8.31 4.46 -2.44
N GLU A 145 -9.49 3.83 -2.45
CA GLU A 145 -9.80 2.76 -3.40
C GLU A 145 -9.80 3.25 -4.85
N LYS A 146 -10.36 4.44 -5.11
CA LYS A 146 -10.34 5.06 -6.44
C LYS A 146 -8.91 5.34 -6.91
N MET A 147 -8.03 5.85 -6.03
CA MET A 147 -6.60 6.04 -6.35
C MET A 147 -5.93 4.72 -6.74
N ARG A 148 -6.11 3.67 -5.94
CA ARG A 148 -5.56 2.33 -6.19
C ARG A 148 -6.08 1.74 -7.50
N ALA A 149 -7.39 1.82 -7.73
CA ALA A 149 -8.03 1.35 -8.94
C ALA A 149 -7.50 2.07 -10.19
N THR A 150 -7.31 3.39 -10.11
CA THR A 150 -6.76 4.20 -11.21
C THR A 150 -5.32 3.79 -11.54
N ILE A 151 -4.47 3.60 -10.54
CA ILE A 151 -3.09 3.11 -10.74
C ILE A 151 -3.10 1.74 -11.40
N LYS A 152 -3.92 0.82 -10.92
CA LYS A 152 -4.05 -0.52 -11.51
C LYS A 152 -4.53 -0.48 -12.94
N GLN A 153 -5.50 0.37 -13.25
CA GLN A 153 -6.08 0.51 -14.58
C GLN A 153 -5.08 1.12 -15.58
N GLU A 154 -4.34 2.15 -15.18
CA GLU A 154 -3.48 2.90 -16.11
C GLU A 154 -2.07 2.33 -16.20
N LEU A 155 -1.53 1.75 -15.12
CA LEU A 155 -0.17 1.23 -15.08
C LEU A 155 -0.09 -0.30 -15.09
N GLY A 156 -1.19 -1.00 -14.87
CA GLY A 156 -1.19 -2.47 -14.79
C GLY A 156 -0.54 -3.05 -13.53
N ILE A 157 -0.08 -2.22 -12.58
CA ILE A 157 0.50 -2.64 -11.30
C ILE A 157 -0.50 -2.49 -10.17
N THR A 158 -0.36 -3.30 -9.12
CA THR A 158 -1.14 -3.13 -7.88
C THR A 158 -0.36 -2.35 -6.84
N VAL A 159 -1.10 -1.67 -5.97
CA VAL A 159 -0.56 -0.95 -4.82
C VAL A 159 -1.35 -1.29 -3.58
N SER A 160 -0.67 -1.36 -2.44
CA SER A 160 -1.31 -1.49 -1.13
C SER A 160 -1.30 -0.15 -0.42
N ALA A 161 -2.40 0.17 0.25
CA ALA A 161 -2.56 1.45 0.92
C ALA A 161 -3.03 1.31 2.37
N GLY A 162 -2.60 2.25 3.20
CA GLY A 162 -3.07 2.41 4.57
C GLY A 162 -3.51 3.85 4.81
N VAL A 163 -4.65 4.05 5.44
CA VAL A 163 -5.15 5.39 5.81
C VAL A 163 -5.24 5.48 7.32
N SER A 164 -4.63 6.51 7.91
CA SER A 164 -4.67 6.74 9.35
C SER A 164 -4.41 8.22 9.70
N LEU A 165 -4.21 8.52 10.99
CA LEU A 165 -4.03 9.86 11.50
C LEU A 165 -2.60 10.39 11.37
N SER A 166 -1.63 9.52 11.13
CA SER A 166 -0.21 9.85 10.99
C SER A 166 0.47 9.01 9.93
N LYS A 167 1.62 9.46 9.44
CA LYS A 167 2.45 8.73 8.48
C LYS A 167 2.84 7.34 8.99
N VAL A 168 3.24 7.23 10.26
CA VAL A 168 3.64 5.94 10.88
C VAL A 168 2.48 4.95 10.83
N LEU A 169 1.31 5.33 11.30
CA LEU A 169 0.13 4.46 11.31
C LEU A 169 -0.34 4.11 9.89
N ALA A 170 -0.32 5.08 8.97
CA ALA A 170 -0.66 4.83 7.58
C ALA A 170 0.28 3.80 6.93
N LYS A 171 1.60 3.89 7.21
CA LYS A 171 2.59 2.93 6.73
C LYS A 171 2.44 1.54 7.36
N ILE A 172 2.03 1.44 8.61
CA ILE A 172 1.63 0.16 9.23
C ILE A 172 0.43 -0.42 8.48
N GLY A 173 -0.59 0.40 8.22
CA GLY A 173 -1.79 -0.01 7.48
C GLY A 173 -1.49 -0.55 6.08
N SER A 174 -0.63 0.12 5.31
CA SER A 174 -0.29 -0.30 3.94
C SER A 174 0.40 -1.68 3.88
N LYS A 175 1.08 -2.09 4.97
CA LYS A 175 1.75 -3.39 5.07
C LYS A 175 0.82 -4.52 5.55
N HIS A 176 -0.32 -4.17 6.14
CA HIS A 176 -1.17 -5.14 6.85
C HIS A 176 -1.87 -6.15 5.92
N LYS A 177 -2.31 -5.70 4.74
CA LYS A 177 -3.06 -6.52 3.77
C LYS A 177 -2.40 -6.56 2.40
N LYS A 178 -1.06 -6.73 2.32
CA LYS A 178 -0.38 -6.90 1.03
C LYS A 178 -0.64 -8.30 0.45
N PRO A 179 -0.74 -8.45 -0.89
CA PRO A 179 -0.79 -7.42 -1.94
C PRO A 179 -2.20 -6.86 -2.18
N ASN A 180 -2.26 -5.75 -2.91
CA ASN A 180 -3.49 -5.12 -3.39
C ASN A 180 -4.51 -4.88 -2.27
N GLY A 181 -4.02 -4.53 -1.06
CA GLY A 181 -4.84 -4.32 0.12
C GLY A 181 -5.08 -2.85 0.45
N LEU A 182 -6.21 -2.57 1.09
CA LEU A 182 -6.52 -1.29 1.72
C LEU A 182 -6.81 -1.54 3.20
N THR A 183 -6.17 -0.76 4.07
CA THR A 183 -6.40 -0.81 5.52
C THR A 183 -6.67 0.58 6.05
N LEU A 184 -7.80 0.76 6.72
CA LEU A 184 -8.10 1.98 7.45
C LEU A 184 -7.84 1.73 8.94
N ILE A 185 -7.13 2.67 9.57
CA ILE A 185 -6.84 2.65 11.02
C ILE A 185 -7.40 3.95 11.62
N PRO A 186 -8.71 4.03 11.91
CA PRO A 186 -9.30 5.20 12.55
C PRO A 186 -8.87 5.28 14.03
N LYS A 187 -9.03 6.46 14.63
CA LYS A 187 -8.59 6.73 16.00
C LYS A 187 -9.00 5.66 17.04
N PRO A 188 -10.25 5.18 17.06
CA PRO A 188 -10.66 4.16 18.04
C PRO A 188 -9.92 2.83 17.90
N ASP A 189 -9.48 2.48 16.69
CA ASP A 189 -8.94 1.15 16.39
C ASP A 189 -7.41 1.07 16.46
N ILE A 190 -6.73 2.19 16.71
CA ILE A 190 -5.25 2.25 16.71
C ILE A 190 -4.64 1.18 17.61
N HIS A 191 -5.18 0.99 18.81
CA HIS A 191 -4.69 0.00 19.78
C HIS A 191 -4.71 -1.43 19.23
N LEU A 192 -5.71 -1.80 18.42
CA LEU A 192 -5.85 -3.14 17.83
C LEU A 192 -4.69 -3.47 16.87
N TYR A 193 -4.14 -2.46 16.22
CA TYR A 193 -3.01 -2.62 15.29
C TYR A 193 -1.65 -2.54 15.97
N LEU A 194 -1.54 -1.77 17.07
CA LEU A 194 -0.27 -1.58 17.77
C LEU A 194 0.02 -2.66 18.80
N GLU A 195 -0.98 -3.19 19.50
CA GLU A 195 -0.82 -4.20 20.55
C GLU A 195 0.00 -5.43 20.13
N LYS A 196 -0.17 -5.87 18.89
CA LYS A 196 0.47 -7.08 18.34
C LYS A 196 1.65 -6.77 17.42
N LEU A 197 2.00 -5.49 17.26
CA LEU A 197 3.06 -5.07 16.35
C LEU A 197 4.41 -5.10 17.09
N PRO A 198 5.36 -5.93 16.67
CA PRO A 198 6.72 -5.88 17.20
C PRO A 198 7.33 -4.49 16.99
N LEU A 199 8.08 -3.96 17.98
CA LEU A 199 8.64 -2.61 17.96
C LEU A 199 9.51 -2.36 16.72
N GLU A 200 10.30 -3.35 16.31
CA GLU A 200 11.16 -3.29 15.13
C GLU A 200 10.40 -3.21 13.80
N LYS A 201 9.07 -3.44 13.80
CA LYS A 201 8.20 -3.24 12.63
C LYS A 201 7.63 -1.82 12.54
N VAL A 202 7.79 -1.02 13.59
CA VAL A 202 7.41 0.39 13.58
C VAL A 202 8.44 1.17 12.75
N TRP A 203 7.97 1.97 11.82
CA TRP A 203 8.83 2.80 10.99
C TRP A 203 9.66 3.78 11.84
N GLY A 204 10.96 3.77 11.65
CA GLY A 204 11.93 4.56 12.42
C GLY A 204 12.51 3.83 13.65
N ILE A 205 12.01 2.65 14.00
CA ILE A 205 12.57 1.82 15.07
C ILE A 205 13.34 0.65 14.44
N GLY A 206 14.66 0.67 14.58
CA GLY A 206 15.52 -0.44 14.19
C GLY A 206 15.74 -1.44 15.32
N SER A 207 16.39 -2.59 15.01
CA SER A 207 16.69 -3.63 15.99
C SER A 207 17.46 -3.12 17.22
N ASN A 208 18.38 -2.17 17.02
CA ASN A 208 19.17 -1.57 18.11
C ASN A 208 18.34 -0.66 19.04
N THR A 209 17.21 -0.13 18.57
CA THR A 209 16.33 0.73 19.37
C THR A 209 15.21 -0.09 20.00
N ALA A 210 14.87 -1.25 19.43
CA ALA A 210 13.85 -2.15 19.93
C ALA A 210 14.35 -3.11 21.03
N ALA A 211 15.68 -3.26 21.16
CA ALA A 211 16.33 -4.02 22.23
C ALA A 211 16.40 -3.23 23.53
#